data_0a06c002dc0f1108f62ffcc4a3d247fc
#
_entry.id   0a06c002dc0f1108f62ffcc4a3d247fc
#
_cell.length_a   1.000
_cell.length_b   1.000
_cell.length_c   1.000
_cell.angle_alpha   90.00
_cell.angle_beta   90.00
_cell.angle_gamma   90.00
#
_symmetry.space_group_name_H-M   'P 1'
#
loop_
_entity.id
_entity.type
_entity.pdbx_description
1 polymer ?
#
loop_
_entity_poly.entity_id
_entity_poly.type
_entity_poly.pdbx_seq_one_letter_code
_entity_poly.pdbx_strand_id
1 'polypeptide(L)'
;PYEIEYRLRHHSGQYRWTLGRALPIRNSKGQIIRWIGTCTDIHEQRLMMEERELIAHELSHRIKNIFSVIAGLVGLSAREHPTIRPIADDLRDRILALGRAHDFVRPHSAESAPRAGQGQGHLWGVLDQIFAPYRNIDGSRILLSGDDPAIDDRSATPLALLFHELATNAAKYGALSVADGRVHLHIAREGDDVRLEWREQGGPVTAPANTEGFGSRLMTLSVERQLGGRLERDWRSDGLCLTLWIPSRSMSRVAEKA
;
A
#
# COMPACT_ATOMS: atom_id res chain seq x y z
N PRO A 1 -19.36 -0.83 29.17
CA PRO A 1 -18.12 -1.37 29.74
C PRO A 1 -17.13 -0.22 29.93
N TYR A 2 -16.42 -0.25 31.03
CA TYR A 2 -15.31 0.65 31.31
C TYR A 2 -14.02 -0.10 30.99
N GLU A 3 -13.17 0.49 30.21
CA GLU A 3 -11.87 -0.08 29.85
C GLU A 3 -10.83 1.05 29.78
N ILE A 4 -9.73 0.90 30.50
CA ILE A 4 -8.67 1.91 30.56
C ILE A 4 -7.34 1.25 30.83
N GLU A 5 -6.31 1.77 30.17
CA GLU A 5 -4.91 1.44 30.48
C GLU A 5 -4.30 2.54 31.34
N TYR A 6 -3.67 2.16 32.43
CA TYR A 6 -3.04 3.10 33.37
C TYR A 6 -1.82 2.44 34.04
N ARG A 7 -1.01 3.25 34.69
CA ARG A 7 0.18 2.76 35.40
C ARG A 7 -0.10 2.63 36.88
N LEU A 8 0.10 1.42 37.43
CA LEU A 8 0.09 1.16 38.86
C LEU A 8 1.50 0.97 39.36
N ARG A 9 1.75 1.45 40.57
CA ARG A 9 3.02 1.21 41.25
C ARG A 9 3.05 -0.21 41.84
N HIS A 10 3.92 -1.01 41.27
CA HIS A 10 4.20 -2.37 41.77
C HIS A 10 4.97 -2.34 43.11
N HIS A 11 4.93 -3.41 43.88
CA HIS A 11 5.63 -3.50 45.19
C HIS A 11 7.16 -3.30 45.08
N SER A 12 7.74 -3.56 43.90
CA SER A 12 9.16 -3.27 43.61
C SER A 12 9.47 -1.78 43.48
N GLY A 13 8.46 -0.90 43.47
CA GLY A 13 8.61 0.53 43.27
C GLY A 13 8.48 0.97 41.80
N GLN A 14 8.49 0.06 40.83
CA GLN A 14 8.29 0.34 39.42
C GLN A 14 6.83 0.60 39.10
N TYR A 15 6.55 1.51 38.14
CA TYR A 15 5.24 1.68 37.55
C TYR A 15 5.04 0.70 36.40
N ARG A 16 4.02 -0.15 36.52
CA ARG A 16 3.66 -1.16 35.52
C ARG A 16 2.34 -0.80 34.85
N TRP A 17 2.26 -1.04 33.55
CA TRP A 17 1.02 -0.87 32.80
C TRP A 17 0.00 -1.93 33.19
N THR A 18 -1.20 -1.49 33.47
CA THR A 18 -2.32 -2.33 33.90
C THR A 18 -3.55 -1.99 33.07
N LEU A 19 -4.21 -3.01 32.55
CA LEU A 19 -5.50 -2.88 31.88
C LEU A 19 -6.60 -3.09 32.91
N GLY A 20 -7.35 -2.02 33.18
CA GLY A 20 -8.55 -2.06 34.03
C GLY A 20 -9.79 -2.22 33.16
N ARG A 21 -10.58 -3.27 33.43
CA ARG A 21 -11.88 -3.50 32.81
C ARG A 21 -12.93 -3.62 33.89
N ALA A 22 -14.08 -2.94 33.72
CA ALA A 22 -15.18 -3.02 34.66
C ALA A 22 -16.54 -3.01 33.99
N LEU A 23 -17.49 -3.73 34.63
CA LEU A 23 -18.89 -3.77 34.23
C LEU A 23 -19.77 -3.31 35.39
N PRO A 24 -20.78 -2.46 35.13
CA PRO A 24 -21.73 -2.05 36.15
C PRO A 24 -22.77 -3.14 36.40
N ILE A 25 -23.03 -3.45 37.65
CA ILE A 25 -24.21 -4.22 38.10
C ILE A 25 -25.32 -3.25 38.40
N ARG A 26 -26.50 -3.51 37.83
CA ARG A 26 -27.70 -2.66 37.98
C ARG A 26 -28.80 -3.36 38.74
N ASN A 27 -29.59 -2.61 39.48
CA ASN A 27 -30.81 -3.11 40.12
C ASN A 27 -31.96 -3.20 39.13
N SER A 28 -33.15 -3.68 39.58
CA SER A 28 -34.36 -3.79 38.77
C SER A 28 -34.89 -2.44 38.24
N LYS A 29 -34.43 -1.31 38.76
CA LYS A 29 -34.73 0.05 38.30
C LYS A 29 -33.69 0.63 37.35
N GLY A 30 -32.70 -0.17 36.91
CA GLY A 30 -31.62 0.25 36.00
C GLY A 30 -30.49 1.06 36.65
N GLN A 31 -30.54 1.32 37.97
CA GLN A 31 -29.49 2.08 38.68
C GLN A 31 -28.28 1.21 38.96
N ILE A 32 -27.09 1.77 38.79
CA ILE A 32 -25.81 1.08 39.06
C ILE A 32 -25.69 0.95 40.59
N ILE A 33 -25.60 -0.29 41.06
CA ILE A 33 -25.44 -0.59 42.49
C ILE A 33 -24.01 -1.05 42.82
N ARG A 34 -23.25 -1.53 41.82
CA ARG A 34 -21.87 -2.03 42.02
C ARG A 34 -21.14 -2.05 40.69
N TRP A 35 -19.84 -1.95 40.79
CA TRP A 35 -18.91 -2.26 39.70
C TRP A 35 -18.14 -3.52 40.02
N ILE A 36 -18.01 -4.41 39.05
CA ILE A 36 -17.10 -5.57 39.12
C ILE A 36 -16.12 -5.43 37.95
N GLY A 37 -14.83 -5.60 38.25
CA GLY A 37 -13.80 -5.46 37.26
C GLY A 37 -12.57 -6.29 37.54
N THR A 38 -11.66 -6.31 36.59
CA THR A 38 -10.35 -6.94 36.65
C THR A 38 -9.26 -5.92 36.36
N CYS A 39 -8.09 -6.14 36.99
CA CYS A 39 -6.86 -5.43 36.66
C CYS A 39 -5.87 -6.47 36.15
N THR A 40 -5.45 -6.36 34.91
CA THR A 40 -4.50 -7.26 34.26
C THR A 40 -3.18 -6.54 34.07
N ASP A 41 -2.08 -7.12 34.56
CA ASP A 41 -0.74 -6.60 34.28
C ASP A 41 -0.41 -6.85 32.80
N ILE A 42 -0.24 -5.77 32.04
CA ILE A 42 0.09 -5.81 30.60
C ILE A 42 1.47 -5.21 30.32
N HIS A 43 2.29 -5.00 31.35
CA HIS A 43 3.55 -4.28 31.22
C HIS A 43 4.53 -4.98 30.28
N GLU A 44 4.74 -6.27 30.49
CA GLU A 44 5.64 -7.06 29.63
C GLU A 44 5.12 -7.16 28.19
N GLN A 45 3.79 -7.33 28.04
CA GLN A 45 3.17 -7.34 26.72
C GLN A 45 3.38 -6.01 26.00
N ARG A 46 3.24 -4.88 26.69
CA ARG A 46 3.49 -3.55 26.11
C ARG A 46 4.94 -3.34 25.72
N LEU A 47 5.88 -3.68 26.60
CA LEU A 47 7.31 -3.59 26.30
C LEU A 47 7.69 -4.41 25.06
N MET A 48 7.17 -5.63 24.95
CA MET A 48 7.40 -6.47 23.77
C MET A 48 6.78 -5.88 22.49
N MET A 49 5.63 -5.22 22.59
CA MET A 49 5.02 -4.52 21.45
C MET A 49 5.86 -3.31 21.04
N GLU A 50 6.28 -2.47 21.98
CA GLU A 50 7.13 -1.29 21.75
C GLU A 50 8.49 -1.71 21.12
N GLU A 51 9.11 -2.76 21.64
CA GLU A 51 10.35 -3.32 21.07
C GLU A 51 10.15 -3.81 19.63
N ARG A 52 9.05 -4.54 19.35
CA ARG A 52 8.73 -5.00 18.00
C ARG A 52 8.49 -3.84 17.03
N GLU A 53 7.81 -2.79 17.48
CA GLU A 53 7.58 -1.59 16.68
C GLU A 53 8.90 -0.89 16.35
N LEU A 54 9.79 -0.76 17.33
CA LEU A 54 11.09 -0.13 17.14
C LEU A 54 11.96 -0.91 16.16
N ILE A 55 12.02 -2.24 16.29
CA ILE A 55 12.75 -3.11 15.34
C ILE A 55 12.13 -3.01 13.94
N ALA A 56 10.81 -3.02 13.83
CA ALA A 56 10.13 -2.90 12.55
C ALA A 56 10.42 -1.57 11.88
N HIS A 57 10.46 -0.48 12.64
CA HIS A 57 10.80 0.85 12.16
C HIS A 57 12.25 0.92 11.65
N GLU A 58 13.21 0.42 12.44
CA GLU A 58 14.63 0.41 12.05
C GLU A 58 14.84 -0.44 10.79
N LEU A 59 14.19 -1.60 10.70
CA LEU A 59 14.27 -2.46 9.51
C LEU A 59 13.73 -1.74 8.26
N SER A 60 12.64 -0.99 8.38
CA SER A 60 12.10 -0.18 7.27
C SER A 60 13.10 0.85 6.77
N HIS A 61 13.71 1.59 7.68
CA HIS A 61 14.76 2.57 7.32
C HIS A 61 15.94 1.92 6.62
N ARG A 62 16.39 0.76 7.08
CA ARG A 62 17.48 0.01 6.43
C ARG A 62 17.12 -0.45 5.03
N ILE A 63 15.91 -0.97 4.84
CA ILE A 63 15.42 -1.41 3.52
C ILE A 63 15.37 -0.21 2.55
N LYS A 64 14.87 0.95 2.98
CA LYS A 64 14.87 2.17 2.17
C LYS A 64 16.28 2.60 1.76
N ASN A 65 17.23 2.55 2.70
CA ASN A 65 18.63 2.86 2.41
C ASN A 65 19.22 1.88 1.39
N ILE A 66 18.88 0.59 1.48
CA ILE A 66 19.31 -0.44 0.50
C ILE A 66 18.77 -0.10 -0.88
N PHE A 67 17.47 0.23 -1.03
CA PHE A 67 16.91 0.64 -2.31
C PHE A 67 17.60 1.88 -2.88
N SER A 68 17.90 2.87 -2.04
CA SER A 68 18.61 4.10 -2.46
C SER A 68 20.03 3.80 -2.93
N VAL A 69 20.75 2.92 -2.23
CA VAL A 69 22.11 2.49 -2.61
C VAL A 69 22.08 1.73 -3.94
N ILE A 70 21.16 0.76 -4.10
CA ILE A 70 21.02 0.00 -5.34
C ILE A 70 20.68 0.93 -6.51
N ALA A 71 19.75 1.87 -6.33
CA ALA A 71 19.40 2.86 -7.34
C ALA A 71 20.61 3.75 -7.71
N GLY A 72 21.42 4.10 -6.72
CA GLY A 72 22.67 4.85 -6.92
C GLY A 72 23.72 4.05 -7.73
N LEU A 73 23.91 2.76 -7.42
CA LEU A 73 24.82 1.89 -8.16
C LEU A 73 24.39 1.70 -9.62
N VAL A 74 23.09 1.52 -9.85
CA VAL A 74 22.54 1.44 -11.22
C VAL A 74 22.80 2.75 -11.97
N GLY A 75 22.60 3.91 -11.32
CA GLY A 75 22.88 5.21 -11.92
C GLY A 75 24.37 5.45 -12.24
N LEU A 76 25.29 4.97 -11.39
CA LEU A 76 26.72 5.02 -11.65
C LEU A 76 27.10 4.15 -12.86
N SER A 77 26.60 2.91 -12.92
CA SER A 77 26.84 2.02 -14.06
C SER A 77 26.33 2.62 -15.37
N ALA A 78 25.22 3.32 -15.35
CA ALA A 78 24.67 4.02 -16.53
C ALA A 78 25.56 5.19 -17.01
N ARG A 79 26.30 5.83 -16.09
CA ARG A 79 27.26 6.90 -16.44
C ARG A 79 28.51 6.34 -17.11
N GLU A 80 29.01 5.21 -16.61
CA GLU A 80 30.19 4.53 -17.16
C GLU A 80 29.89 3.86 -18.51
N HIS A 81 28.64 3.40 -18.70
CA HIS A 81 28.19 2.69 -19.89
C HIS A 81 26.95 3.35 -20.52
N PRO A 82 27.11 4.42 -21.31
CA PRO A 82 25.97 5.18 -21.87
C PRO A 82 24.98 4.35 -22.70
N THR A 83 25.41 3.23 -23.28
CA THR A 83 24.57 2.33 -24.07
C THR A 83 23.47 1.65 -23.27
N ILE A 84 23.68 1.41 -21.98
CA ILE A 84 22.69 0.79 -21.10
C ILE A 84 21.80 1.83 -20.37
N ARG A 85 22.04 3.13 -20.56
CA ARG A 85 21.39 4.20 -19.83
C ARG A 85 19.86 4.11 -19.83
N PRO A 86 19.16 3.86 -20.96
CA PRO A 86 17.71 3.76 -20.96
C PRO A 86 17.17 2.62 -20.08
N ILE A 87 17.88 1.48 -20.09
CA ILE A 87 17.51 0.31 -19.27
C ILE A 87 17.81 0.59 -17.78
N ALA A 88 18.93 1.22 -17.50
CA ALA A 88 19.34 1.55 -16.14
C ALA A 88 18.42 2.61 -15.51
N ASP A 89 18.00 3.62 -16.27
CA ASP A 89 17.05 4.62 -15.79
C ASP A 89 15.67 3.97 -15.48
N ASP A 90 15.16 3.10 -16.33
CA ASP A 90 13.95 2.32 -16.07
C ASP A 90 14.08 1.46 -14.80
N LEU A 91 15.21 0.77 -14.63
CA LEU A 91 15.44 -0.08 -13.46
C LEU A 91 15.52 0.76 -12.17
N ARG A 92 16.22 1.90 -12.23
CA ARG A 92 16.34 2.82 -11.10
C ARG A 92 14.96 3.33 -10.66
N ASP A 93 14.10 3.73 -11.59
CA ASP A 93 12.78 4.28 -11.28
C ASP A 93 11.87 3.22 -10.65
N ARG A 94 11.97 1.96 -11.08
CA ARG A 94 11.30 0.80 -10.42
C ARG A 94 11.78 0.57 -9.01
N ILE A 95 13.09 0.60 -8.77
CA ILE A 95 13.69 0.44 -7.43
C ILE A 95 13.20 1.55 -6.49
N LEU A 96 13.13 2.78 -6.97
CA LEU A 96 12.62 3.91 -6.18
C LEU A 96 11.10 3.79 -5.92
N ALA A 97 10.33 3.28 -6.87
CA ALA A 97 8.90 3.01 -6.67
C ALA A 97 8.66 1.94 -5.59
N LEU A 98 9.47 0.87 -5.58
CA LEU A 98 9.46 -0.14 -4.52
C LEU A 98 9.76 0.45 -3.15
N GLY A 99 10.76 1.32 -3.05
CA GLY A 99 11.11 2.00 -1.81
C GLY A 99 9.94 2.83 -1.25
N ARG A 100 9.24 3.57 -2.11
CA ARG A 100 8.06 4.37 -1.72
C ARG A 100 6.90 3.49 -1.23
N ALA A 101 6.60 2.41 -1.94
CA ALA A 101 5.53 1.49 -1.54
C ALA A 101 5.81 0.80 -0.21
N HIS A 102 7.05 0.40 0.01
CA HIS A 102 7.47 -0.23 1.26
C HIS A 102 7.31 0.70 2.47
N ASP A 103 7.65 2.00 2.31
CA ASP A 103 7.48 3.00 3.38
C ASP A 103 6.00 3.22 3.74
N PHE A 104 5.11 3.12 2.75
CA PHE A 104 3.70 3.47 2.95
C PHE A 104 2.93 2.44 3.79
N VAL A 105 3.20 1.16 3.64
CA VAL A 105 2.40 0.08 4.25
C VAL A 105 2.80 -0.21 5.69
N ARG A 106 3.95 0.26 6.16
CA ARG A 106 4.36 0.01 7.54
C ARG A 106 3.81 1.05 8.51
N PRO A 107 3.26 0.62 9.66
CA PRO A 107 2.82 1.55 10.68
C PRO A 107 4.00 2.39 11.15
N HIS A 108 3.85 3.69 11.04
CA HIS A 108 4.72 4.65 11.69
C HIS A 108 4.38 4.64 13.19
N SER A 109 5.35 4.89 14.06
CA SER A 109 5.10 5.07 15.49
C SER A 109 4.04 6.17 15.71
N ALA A 110 3.33 6.12 16.83
CA ALA A 110 2.27 7.08 17.17
C ALA A 110 2.71 8.57 17.09
N GLU A 111 4.01 8.84 17.18
CA GLU A 111 4.62 10.18 17.03
C GLU A 111 4.78 10.63 15.58
N SER A 112 4.78 9.70 14.62
CA SER A 112 4.92 9.95 13.17
C SER A 112 3.60 9.75 12.43
N ALA A 113 2.49 9.65 13.14
CA ALA A 113 1.17 9.43 12.53
C ALA A 113 0.90 10.49 11.46
N PRO A 114 0.60 10.11 10.20
CA PRO A 114 0.13 11.05 9.21
C PRO A 114 -1.16 11.69 9.69
N ARG A 115 -1.40 12.90 9.21
CA ARG A 115 -2.64 13.63 9.49
C ARG A 115 -3.84 12.71 9.29
N ALA A 116 -4.74 12.67 10.27
CA ALA A 116 -5.99 11.93 10.23
C ALA A 116 -6.71 12.16 8.89
N GLY A 117 -6.91 11.08 8.11
CA GLY A 117 -7.58 11.15 6.81
C GLY A 117 -6.82 10.50 5.64
N GLN A 118 -5.53 10.16 5.77
CA GLN A 118 -4.83 9.41 4.73
C GLN A 118 -4.74 7.94 5.17
N GLY A 119 -5.48 7.07 4.48
CA GLY A 119 -5.65 5.65 4.77
C GLY A 119 -4.33 4.86 4.70
N GLN A 120 -3.56 4.87 5.78
CA GLN A 120 -2.43 3.96 5.94
C GLN A 120 -2.94 2.52 5.94
N GLY A 121 -2.27 1.67 5.16
CA GLY A 121 -2.69 0.28 4.99
C GLY A 121 -3.83 0.10 3.99
N HIS A 122 -4.17 1.11 3.19
CA HIS A 122 -5.15 1.05 2.12
C HIS A 122 -4.54 1.31 0.75
N LEU A 123 -5.14 0.77 -0.29
CA LEU A 123 -4.59 0.79 -1.65
C LEU A 123 -4.49 2.21 -2.21
N TRP A 124 -5.47 3.07 -1.98
CA TRP A 124 -5.49 4.44 -2.51
C TRP A 124 -4.27 5.25 -2.08
N GLY A 125 -3.82 5.07 -0.85
CA GLY A 125 -2.66 5.81 -0.36
C GLY A 125 -1.36 5.42 -1.07
N VAL A 126 -1.15 4.14 -1.39
CA VAL A 126 -0.02 3.69 -2.21
C VAL A 126 -0.13 4.24 -3.63
N LEU A 127 -1.33 4.16 -4.23
CA LEU A 127 -1.59 4.67 -5.56
C LEU A 127 -1.35 6.18 -5.66
N ASP A 128 -1.72 6.93 -4.63
CA ASP A 128 -1.50 8.37 -4.55
C ASP A 128 -0.01 8.73 -4.66
N GLN A 129 0.85 7.98 -4.00
CA GLN A 129 2.30 8.17 -4.08
C GLN A 129 2.89 7.76 -5.43
N ILE A 130 2.40 6.66 -6.01
CA ILE A 130 2.88 6.18 -7.31
C ILE A 130 2.48 7.14 -8.41
N PHE A 131 1.27 7.70 -8.35
CA PHE A 131 0.73 8.58 -9.39
C PHE A 131 1.09 10.05 -9.18
N ALA A 132 1.71 10.43 -8.07
CA ALA A 132 2.13 11.80 -7.81
C ALA A 132 2.94 12.46 -8.96
N PRO A 133 3.88 11.77 -9.65
CA PRO A 133 4.62 12.34 -10.78
C PRO A 133 3.75 12.67 -12.01
N TYR A 134 2.56 12.07 -12.09
CA TYR A 134 1.65 12.23 -13.24
C TYR A 134 0.54 13.26 -13.00
N ARG A 135 0.62 14.02 -11.90
CA ARG A 135 -0.28 15.13 -11.60
C ARG A 135 0.16 16.39 -12.35
N ASN A 136 -0.80 17.10 -12.94
CA ASN A 136 -0.58 18.40 -13.55
C ASN A 136 -1.07 19.51 -12.59
N ILE A 137 -0.78 20.78 -12.97
CA ILE A 137 -1.28 21.98 -12.28
C ILE A 137 -2.81 22.00 -12.20
N ASP A 138 -3.48 21.46 -13.23
CA ASP A 138 -4.95 21.41 -13.35
C ASP A 138 -5.60 20.19 -12.67
N GLY A 139 -4.82 19.36 -11.98
CA GLY A 139 -5.31 18.18 -11.27
C GLY A 139 -4.70 16.86 -11.73
N SER A 140 -5.20 15.75 -11.18
CA SER A 140 -4.71 14.41 -11.54
C SER A 140 -5.29 13.96 -12.88
N ARG A 141 -4.43 13.46 -13.77
CA ARG A 141 -4.82 12.81 -15.02
C ARG A 141 -5.13 11.32 -14.85
N ILE A 142 -4.84 10.77 -13.66
CA ILE A 142 -5.22 9.43 -13.25
C ILE A 142 -6.30 9.58 -12.18
N LEU A 143 -7.51 9.15 -12.48
CA LEU A 143 -8.69 9.26 -11.64
C LEU A 143 -8.95 7.93 -10.94
N LEU A 144 -9.08 7.97 -9.62
CA LEU A 144 -9.42 6.82 -8.78
C LEU A 144 -10.91 6.85 -8.44
N SER A 145 -11.56 5.69 -8.44
CA SER A 145 -12.95 5.55 -8.05
C SER A 145 -13.26 4.16 -7.46
N GLY A 146 -14.34 4.06 -6.69
CA GLY A 146 -14.81 2.80 -6.12
C GLY A 146 -14.27 2.55 -4.71
N ASP A 147 -14.01 1.28 -4.40
CA ASP A 147 -13.58 0.83 -3.07
C ASP A 147 -12.11 1.14 -2.79
N ASP A 148 -11.76 1.20 -1.51
CA ASP A 148 -10.38 1.35 -1.04
C ASP A 148 -10.00 0.15 -0.15
N PRO A 149 -9.59 -0.99 -0.74
CA PRO A 149 -9.30 -2.20 0.02
C PRO A 149 -8.05 -2.02 0.88
N ALA A 150 -8.08 -2.65 2.07
CA ALA A 150 -6.91 -2.76 2.93
C ALA A 150 -5.83 -3.60 2.24
N ILE A 151 -4.57 -3.20 2.40
CA ILE A 151 -3.39 -3.89 1.88
C ILE A 151 -2.37 -4.12 2.99
N ASP A 152 -1.53 -5.14 2.83
CA ASP A 152 -0.41 -5.41 3.74
C ASP A 152 0.95 -5.31 3.03
N ASP A 153 2.03 -5.54 3.76
CA ASP A 153 3.41 -5.47 3.28
C ASP A 153 3.71 -6.41 2.11
N ARG A 154 2.99 -7.54 2.00
CA ARG A 154 3.17 -8.53 0.91
C ARG A 154 2.52 -8.08 -0.38
N SER A 155 1.35 -7.46 -0.30
CA SER A 155 0.60 -7.01 -1.46
C SER A 155 1.05 -5.65 -1.98
N ALA A 156 1.53 -4.78 -1.11
CA ALA A 156 1.95 -3.42 -1.49
C ALA A 156 3.06 -3.40 -2.54
N THR A 157 4.07 -4.24 -2.37
CA THR A 157 5.22 -4.30 -3.30
C THR A 157 4.80 -4.72 -4.72
N PRO A 158 4.10 -5.86 -4.93
CA PRO A 158 3.65 -6.24 -6.26
C PRO A 158 2.63 -5.27 -6.86
N LEU A 159 1.73 -4.69 -6.06
CA LEU A 159 0.80 -3.66 -6.52
C LEU A 159 1.52 -2.38 -6.95
N ALA A 160 2.52 -1.96 -6.20
CA ALA A 160 3.31 -0.78 -6.56
C ALA A 160 4.06 -0.96 -7.88
N LEU A 161 4.69 -2.11 -8.09
CA LEU A 161 5.35 -2.44 -9.36
C LEU A 161 4.35 -2.43 -10.52
N LEU A 162 3.22 -3.09 -10.33
CA LEU A 162 2.15 -3.18 -11.32
C LEU A 162 1.69 -1.78 -11.76
N PHE A 163 1.29 -0.93 -10.80
CA PHE A 163 0.76 0.39 -11.12
C PHE A 163 1.83 1.38 -11.57
N HIS A 164 3.07 1.21 -11.13
CA HIS A 164 4.20 1.97 -11.69
C HIS A 164 4.42 1.65 -13.16
N GLU A 165 4.40 0.36 -13.55
CA GLU A 165 4.53 -0.06 -14.94
C GLU A 165 3.36 0.43 -15.79
N LEU A 166 2.12 0.33 -15.28
CA LEU A 166 0.95 0.83 -15.98
C LEU A 166 1.04 2.34 -16.22
N ALA A 167 1.35 3.13 -15.20
CA ALA A 167 1.48 4.57 -15.30
C ALA A 167 2.62 5.00 -16.24
N THR A 168 3.77 4.30 -16.15
CA THR A 168 4.92 4.55 -17.01
C THR A 168 4.61 4.22 -18.48
N ASN A 169 3.93 3.10 -18.74
CA ASN A 169 3.50 2.72 -20.09
C ASN A 169 2.48 3.72 -20.66
N ALA A 170 1.50 4.13 -19.83
CA ALA A 170 0.53 5.17 -20.24
C ALA A 170 1.23 6.49 -20.56
N ALA A 171 2.28 6.87 -19.83
CA ALA A 171 3.04 8.09 -20.07
C ALA A 171 3.97 8.00 -21.30
N LYS A 172 4.53 6.83 -21.58
CA LYS A 172 5.45 6.64 -22.73
C LYS A 172 4.71 6.35 -24.04
N TYR A 173 3.63 5.59 -23.98
CA TYR A 173 3.01 4.97 -25.16
C TYR A 173 1.49 5.12 -25.20
N GLY A 174 0.85 5.37 -24.05
CA GLY A 174 -0.61 5.37 -23.90
C GLY A 174 -1.21 6.76 -23.68
N ALA A 175 -2.33 6.81 -22.98
CA ALA A 175 -3.15 8.00 -22.81
C ALA A 175 -2.40 9.19 -22.20
N LEU A 176 -1.49 8.96 -21.25
CA LEU A 176 -0.75 10.03 -20.60
C LEU A 176 0.37 10.64 -21.47
N SER A 177 0.65 10.09 -22.65
CA SER A 177 1.63 10.64 -23.60
C SER A 177 1.14 11.89 -24.31
N VAL A 178 -0.17 12.17 -24.31
CA VAL A 178 -0.81 13.34 -24.94
C VAL A 178 -1.50 14.20 -23.88
N ALA A 179 -1.71 15.50 -24.18
CA ALA A 179 -2.19 16.47 -23.19
C ALA A 179 -3.59 16.14 -22.63
N ASP A 180 -4.52 15.73 -23.50
CA ASP A 180 -5.92 15.49 -23.13
C ASP A 180 -6.21 14.06 -22.68
N GLY A 181 -5.24 13.17 -22.80
CA GLY A 181 -5.40 11.77 -22.41
C GLY A 181 -5.52 11.60 -20.90
N ARG A 182 -6.37 10.65 -20.51
CA ARG A 182 -6.70 10.35 -19.09
C ARG A 182 -6.70 8.87 -18.84
N VAL A 183 -6.55 8.54 -17.56
CA VAL A 183 -6.65 7.18 -17.06
C VAL A 183 -7.71 7.14 -15.95
N HIS A 184 -8.55 6.13 -15.99
CA HIS A 184 -9.49 5.82 -14.92
C HIS A 184 -9.12 4.46 -14.30
N LEU A 185 -8.90 4.44 -13.01
CA LEU A 185 -8.76 3.22 -12.23
C LEU A 185 -10.00 3.08 -11.34
N HIS A 186 -10.81 2.07 -11.65
CA HIS A 186 -11.97 1.71 -10.85
C HIS A 186 -11.69 0.44 -10.04
N ILE A 187 -12.01 0.47 -8.76
CA ILE A 187 -11.79 -0.63 -7.82
C ILE A 187 -13.14 -1.05 -7.25
N ALA A 188 -13.44 -2.34 -7.30
CA ALA A 188 -14.68 -2.89 -6.76
C ALA A 188 -14.42 -4.25 -6.09
N ARG A 189 -15.15 -4.54 -5.00
CA ARG A 189 -15.19 -5.88 -4.41
C ARG A 189 -16.20 -6.73 -5.17
N GLU A 190 -15.78 -7.88 -5.67
CA GLU A 190 -16.61 -8.85 -6.37
C GLU A 190 -16.49 -10.23 -5.70
N GLY A 191 -17.37 -10.53 -4.76
CA GLY A 191 -17.29 -11.75 -3.96
C GLY A 191 -16.02 -11.82 -3.14
N ASP A 192 -15.21 -12.86 -3.36
CA ASP A 192 -13.94 -13.07 -2.68
C ASP A 192 -12.76 -12.35 -3.34
N ASP A 193 -12.98 -11.66 -4.47
CA ASP A 193 -11.96 -10.97 -5.23
C ASP A 193 -12.14 -9.45 -5.15
N VAL A 194 -11.04 -8.74 -5.34
CA VAL A 194 -11.00 -7.31 -5.65
C VAL A 194 -10.74 -7.18 -7.15
N ARG A 195 -11.69 -6.56 -7.86
CA ARG A 195 -11.53 -6.20 -9.27
C ARG A 195 -10.97 -4.80 -9.40
N LEU A 196 -9.91 -4.66 -10.19
CA LEU A 196 -9.30 -3.38 -10.53
C LEU A 196 -9.35 -3.23 -12.05
N GLU A 197 -9.98 -2.16 -12.53
CA GLU A 197 -10.12 -1.85 -13.94
C GLU A 197 -9.35 -0.56 -14.26
N TRP A 198 -8.25 -0.72 -14.99
CA TRP A 198 -7.45 0.36 -15.54
C TRP A 198 -7.92 0.65 -16.96
N ARG A 199 -8.41 1.87 -17.22
CA ARG A 199 -8.88 2.28 -18.54
C ARG A 199 -8.17 3.54 -19.00
N GLU A 200 -7.50 3.45 -20.12
CA GLU A 200 -6.89 4.58 -20.83
C GLU A 200 -7.86 5.18 -21.83
N GLN A 201 -7.91 6.51 -21.93
CA GLN A 201 -8.80 7.22 -22.85
C GLN A 201 -8.11 8.46 -23.45
N GLY A 202 -8.41 8.76 -24.70
CA GLY A 202 -7.90 9.95 -25.40
C GLY A 202 -6.42 9.88 -25.77
N GLY A 203 -5.81 8.72 -25.67
CA GLY A 203 -4.44 8.46 -26.09
C GLY A 203 -4.32 8.03 -27.56
N PRO A 204 -3.09 7.78 -28.02
CA PRO A 204 -2.87 7.20 -29.34
C PRO A 204 -3.45 5.78 -29.37
N VAL A 205 -3.88 5.35 -30.56
CA VAL A 205 -4.33 3.96 -30.77
C VAL A 205 -3.12 3.05 -30.53
N THR A 206 -3.23 2.25 -29.47
CA THR A 206 -2.19 1.29 -29.11
C THR A 206 -2.60 -0.10 -29.53
N ALA A 207 -1.63 -0.89 -29.99
CA ALA A 207 -1.82 -2.30 -30.35
C ALA A 207 -0.89 -3.18 -29.51
N PRO A 208 -1.22 -4.47 -29.32
CA PRO A 208 -0.31 -5.38 -28.64
C PRO A 208 1.04 -5.39 -29.37
N ALA A 209 2.12 -5.23 -28.59
CA ALA A 209 3.46 -5.35 -29.13
C ALA A 209 3.70 -6.80 -29.58
N ASN A 210 4.41 -6.99 -30.70
CA ASN A 210 4.75 -8.32 -31.25
C ASN A 210 5.61 -9.17 -30.30
N THR A 211 6.27 -8.53 -29.33
CA THR A 211 7.06 -9.21 -28.28
C THR A 211 6.69 -8.68 -26.92
N GLU A 212 6.49 -9.58 -25.99
CA GLU A 212 6.21 -9.23 -24.60
C GLU A 212 7.42 -8.57 -23.96
N GLY A 213 7.32 -7.28 -23.65
CA GLY A 213 8.36 -6.50 -22.99
C GLY A 213 8.56 -6.92 -21.54
N PHE A 214 9.66 -6.45 -20.95
CA PHE A 214 9.99 -6.73 -19.54
C PHE A 214 8.87 -6.26 -18.59
N GLY A 215 8.28 -5.08 -18.79
CA GLY A 215 7.19 -4.56 -17.98
C GLY A 215 5.95 -5.45 -18.00
N SER A 216 5.56 -5.98 -19.18
CA SER A 216 4.43 -6.90 -19.29
C SER A 216 4.65 -8.20 -18.51
N ARG A 217 5.87 -8.77 -18.57
CA ARG A 217 6.24 -9.96 -17.79
C ARG A 217 6.23 -9.67 -16.30
N LEU A 218 6.71 -8.50 -15.89
CA LEU A 218 6.72 -8.07 -14.49
C LEU A 218 5.30 -7.94 -13.95
N MET A 219 4.38 -7.33 -14.72
CA MET A 219 2.96 -7.23 -14.36
C MET A 219 2.32 -8.60 -14.19
N THR A 220 2.53 -9.51 -15.14
CA THR A 220 2.02 -10.89 -15.08
C THR A 220 2.59 -11.63 -13.86
N LEU A 221 3.90 -11.51 -13.59
CA LEU A 221 4.53 -12.10 -12.41
C LEU A 221 3.95 -11.55 -11.11
N SER A 222 3.75 -10.24 -11.02
CA SER A 222 3.19 -9.58 -9.83
C SER A 222 1.76 -10.04 -9.55
N VAL A 223 0.92 -10.10 -10.58
CA VAL A 223 -0.49 -10.46 -10.43
C VAL A 223 -0.66 -11.96 -10.22
N GLU A 224 -0.13 -12.80 -11.11
CA GLU A 224 -0.40 -14.24 -11.11
C GLU A 224 0.41 -14.99 -10.07
N ARG A 225 1.73 -14.68 -9.94
CA ARG A 225 2.62 -15.43 -9.04
C ARG A 225 2.63 -14.90 -7.63
N GLN A 226 2.63 -13.56 -7.45
CA GLN A 226 2.77 -12.97 -6.12
C GLN A 226 1.41 -12.73 -5.45
N LEU A 227 0.40 -12.26 -6.21
CA LEU A 227 -0.93 -11.96 -5.68
C LEU A 227 -1.93 -13.10 -5.90
N GLY A 228 -1.60 -14.12 -6.71
CA GLY A 228 -2.50 -15.25 -7.00
C GLY A 228 -3.75 -14.84 -7.75
N GLY A 229 -3.70 -13.71 -8.45
CA GLY A 229 -4.78 -13.16 -9.23
C GLY A 229 -4.71 -13.55 -10.70
N ARG A 230 -5.53 -12.89 -11.50
CA ARG A 230 -5.53 -12.99 -12.97
C ARG A 230 -5.61 -11.61 -13.57
N LEU A 231 -5.13 -11.45 -14.81
CA LEU A 231 -5.24 -10.20 -15.55
C LEU A 231 -5.70 -10.45 -16.99
N GLU A 232 -6.49 -9.54 -17.51
CA GLU A 232 -6.98 -9.53 -18.89
C GLU A 232 -6.69 -8.18 -19.53
N ARG A 233 -6.18 -8.19 -20.76
CA ARG A 233 -5.88 -6.98 -21.55
C ARG A 233 -6.80 -6.91 -22.73
N ASP A 234 -7.47 -5.77 -22.91
CA ASP A 234 -8.32 -5.47 -24.03
C ASP A 234 -7.81 -4.16 -24.69
N TRP A 235 -7.36 -4.29 -25.94
CA TRP A 235 -6.84 -3.18 -26.73
C TRP A 235 -7.99 -2.60 -27.54
N ARG A 236 -8.49 -1.44 -27.11
CA ARG A 236 -9.61 -0.75 -27.72
C ARG A 236 -9.15 0.40 -28.60
N SER A 237 -10.05 0.90 -29.45
CA SER A 237 -9.79 2.06 -30.30
C SER A 237 -9.53 3.35 -29.52
N ASP A 238 -10.00 3.46 -28.29
CA ASP A 238 -9.86 4.61 -27.40
C ASP A 238 -8.71 4.46 -26.37
N GLY A 239 -8.07 3.28 -26.29
CA GLY A 239 -6.94 3.00 -25.42
C GLY A 239 -6.93 1.59 -24.83
N LEU A 240 -5.98 1.32 -23.95
CA LEU A 240 -5.85 0.07 -23.22
C LEU A 240 -6.92 -0.01 -22.10
N CYS A 241 -7.64 -1.13 -22.05
CA CYS A 241 -8.41 -1.56 -20.90
C CYS A 241 -7.75 -2.81 -20.29
N LEU A 242 -7.36 -2.72 -19.02
CA LEU A 242 -6.76 -3.84 -18.30
C LEU A 242 -7.59 -4.12 -17.07
N THR A 243 -8.04 -5.36 -16.91
CA THR A 243 -8.83 -5.80 -15.78
C THR A 243 -8.04 -6.84 -14.97
N LEU A 244 -8.04 -6.67 -13.68
CA LEU A 244 -7.35 -7.52 -12.71
C LEU A 244 -8.37 -8.06 -11.71
N TRP A 245 -8.22 -9.32 -11.33
CA TRP A 245 -8.95 -9.92 -10.21
C TRP A 245 -7.94 -10.48 -9.24
N ILE A 246 -7.94 -9.96 -8.01
CA ILE A 246 -6.99 -10.33 -6.96
C ILE A 246 -7.80 -10.85 -5.78
N PRO A 247 -7.51 -12.06 -5.28
CA PRO A 247 -8.19 -12.58 -4.09
C PRO A 247 -8.04 -11.62 -2.91
N SER A 248 -9.13 -11.27 -2.23
CA SER A 248 -9.13 -10.32 -1.10
C SER A 248 -8.16 -10.74 0.00
N ARG A 249 -8.02 -12.07 0.24
CA ARG A 249 -7.04 -12.65 1.17
C ARG A 249 -5.57 -12.38 0.79
N SER A 250 -5.31 -12.10 -0.49
CA SER A 250 -3.97 -11.76 -0.97
C SER A 250 -3.68 -10.27 -0.84
N MET A 251 -4.71 -9.43 -0.66
CA MET A 251 -4.55 -7.99 -0.43
C MET A 251 -4.14 -7.71 1.02
N SER A 252 -4.81 -8.33 1.99
CA SER A 252 -4.51 -8.15 3.42
C SER A 252 -4.80 -9.40 4.22
N ARG A 253 -3.97 -9.68 5.24
CA ARG A 253 -4.18 -10.76 6.24
C ARG A 253 -5.30 -10.44 7.23
N VAL A 254 -5.62 -9.18 7.40
CA VAL A 254 -6.72 -8.74 8.23
C VAL A 254 -7.99 -8.86 7.40
N ALA A 255 -8.65 -10.03 7.46
CA ALA A 255 -10.03 -10.10 7.00
C ALA A 255 -10.82 -9.09 7.81
N GLU A 256 -11.39 -8.07 7.16
CA GLU A 256 -12.40 -7.24 7.80
C GLU A 256 -13.49 -8.18 8.32
N LYS A 257 -13.61 -8.25 9.64
CA LYS A 257 -14.78 -8.87 10.25
C LYS A 257 -15.99 -8.04 9.82
N ALA A 258 -16.77 -8.63 8.93
CA ALA A 258 -18.08 -8.13 8.53
C ALA A 258 -19.00 -7.98 9.74
#